data_7d6244a452b82796c0fc395c32ce197f
#
_entry.id   7d6244a452b82796c0fc395c32ce197f
#
_cell.length_a   1.000
_cell.length_b   1.000
_cell.length_c   1.000
_cell.angle_alpha   90.00
_cell.angle_beta   90.00
_cell.angle_gamma   90.00
#
_symmetry.space_group_name_H-M   'P 1'
#
loop_
_entity.id
_entity.type
_entity.pdbx_description
1 polymer ?
#
loop_
_entity_poly.entity_id
_entity_poly.type
_entity_poly.pdbx_seq_one_letter_code
_entity_poly.pdbx_strand_id
1 'polypeptide(L)'
;DLASLNVEQLGDYKVTVTATDSFNNETTKEVTVKVVDQEGPKFETLGSNEGYVVEVPVNGSSDLSSYVKASDNVDGDVTPFIEADKTLDTSKLGTQTITLKATDVSGNETEKTIDFAVTDDDAPVVTLKNGADVTLNYGSDFNLSDYVDVTDNFDGVVQPQVEGCIDNHKEDGVQT
;
A
#
# COMPACT_ATOMS: atom_id res chain seq x y z
N ASP A 1 -41.30 2.58 28.98
CA ASP A 1 -39.88 2.69 29.31
C ASP A 1 -39.05 1.99 28.22
N LEU A 2 -38.24 2.75 27.46
CA LEU A 2 -37.37 2.22 26.40
C LEU A 2 -35.97 1.85 26.94
N ALA A 3 -35.80 1.70 28.24
CA ALA A 3 -34.52 1.45 28.90
C ALA A 3 -33.83 0.12 28.47
N SER A 4 -34.57 -0.79 27.83
CA SER A 4 -34.02 -2.06 27.31
C SER A 4 -33.55 -2.01 25.85
N LEU A 5 -33.84 -0.93 25.14
CA LEU A 5 -33.37 -0.74 23.75
C LEU A 5 -31.98 -0.17 23.76
N ASN A 6 -30.99 -0.95 23.28
CA ASN A 6 -29.64 -0.50 23.07
C ASN A 6 -29.34 -0.44 21.56
N VAL A 7 -29.27 0.76 21.01
CA VAL A 7 -29.01 0.99 19.58
C VAL A 7 -27.55 0.83 19.21
N GLU A 8 -26.65 0.67 20.18
CA GLU A 8 -25.22 0.41 19.98
C GLU A 8 -24.90 -1.10 19.96
N GLN A 9 -25.92 -1.95 20.07
CA GLN A 9 -25.76 -3.39 20.02
C GLN A 9 -26.74 -4.01 19.02
N LEU A 10 -26.21 -4.76 18.07
CA LEU A 10 -27.02 -5.47 17.08
C LEU A 10 -27.92 -6.50 17.74
N GLY A 11 -29.15 -6.66 17.24
CA GLY A 11 -30.07 -7.65 17.74
C GLY A 11 -31.54 -7.27 17.63
N ASP A 12 -32.40 -8.19 18.08
CA ASP A 12 -33.85 -8.03 18.15
C ASP A 12 -34.27 -7.66 19.57
N TYR A 13 -34.88 -6.50 19.72
CA TYR A 13 -35.36 -5.96 20.99
C TYR A 13 -36.91 -5.98 21.04
N LYS A 14 -37.47 -6.59 22.05
CA LYS A 14 -38.91 -6.60 22.28
C LYS A 14 -39.31 -5.43 23.15
N VAL A 15 -40.14 -4.55 22.60
CA VAL A 15 -40.67 -3.37 23.28
C VAL A 15 -42.18 -3.55 23.48
N THR A 16 -42.58 -3.50 24.72
CA THR A 16 -44.01 -3.57 25.08
C THR A 16 -44.57 -2.14 25.16
N VAL A 17 -45.60 -1.89 24.37
CA VAL A 17 -46.32 -0.61 24.36
C VAL A 17 -47.65 -0.84 25.03
N THR A 18 -47.91 -0.13 26.14
CA THR A 18 -49.18 -0.15 26.86
C THR A 18 -49.88 1.19 26.73
N ALA A 19 -51.13 1.18 26.36
CA ALA A 19 -51.99 2.35 26.36
C ALA A 19 -53.10 2.17 27.39
N THR A 20 -53.32 3.17 28.25
CA THR A 20 -54.33 3.17 29.30
C THR A 20 -55.26 4.35 29.08
N ASP A 21 -56.56 4.12 29.08
CA ASP A 21 -57.56 5.19 28.97
C ASP A 21 -57.86 5.86 30.34
N SER A 22 -58.71 6.89 30.34
CA SER A 22 -59.12 7.63 31.56
C SER A 22 -59.92 6.79 32.56
N PHE A 23 -60.40 5.60 32.18
CA PHE A 23 -61.12 4.67 33.01
C PHE A 23 -60.26 3.47 33.46
N ASN A 24 -58.92 3.58 33.23
CA ASN A 24 -57.93 2.52 33.52
C ASN A 24 -58.11 1.24 32.69
N ASN A 25 -58.76 1.28 31.53
CA ASN A 25 -58.74 0.15 30.60
C ASN A 25 -57.36 0.18 29.85
N GLU A 26 -56.73 -0.99 29.81
CA GLU A 26 -55.38 -1.12 29.23
C GLU A 26 -55.40 -1.98 27.97
N THR A 27 -54.57 -1.57 27.00
CA THR A 27 -54.23 -2.36 25.82
C THR A 27 -52.74 -2.44 25.69
N THR A 28 -52.21 -3.63 25.49
CA THR A 28 -50.78 -3.87 25.34
C THR A 28 -50.47 -4.47 23.98
N LYS A 29 -49.39 -3.99 23.33
CA LYS A 29 -48.82 -4.55 22.09
C LYS A 29 -47.33 -4.72 22.25
N GLU A 30 -46.80 -5.82 21.73
CA GLU A 30 -45.37 -6.06 21.60
C GLU A 30 -44.93 -5.62 20.21
N VAL A 31 -43.84 -4.87 20.14
CA VAL A 31 -43.17 -4.44 18.93
C VAL A 31 -41.76 -4.99 18.97
N THR A 32 -41.29 -5.63 17.90
CA THR A 32 -39.87 -6.01 17.75
C THR A 32 -39.14 -4.91 17.01
N VAL A 33 -38.14 -4.35 17.65
CA VAL A 33 -37.20 -3.40 17.06
C VAL A 33 -35.93 -4.17 16.72
N LYS A 34 -35.52 -4.10 15.46
CA LYS A 34 -34.27 -4.72 15.00
C LYS A 34 -33.21 -3.65 14.88
N VAL A 35 -32.11 -3.83 15.59
CA VAL A 35 -30.86 -3.02 15.40
C VAL A 35 -29.97 -3.84 14.48
N VAL A 36 -29.69 -3.31 13.33
CA VAL A 36 -28.91 -3.96 12.27
C VAL A 36 -27.83 -3.02 11.79
N ASP A 37 -26.74 -3.59 11.32
CA ASP A 37 -25.73 -2.88 10.59
C ASP A 37 -26.09 -2.84 9.10
N GLN A 38 -26.03 -1.67 8.49
CA GLN A 38 -26.33 -1.42 7.08
C GLN A 38 -25.26 -0.55 6.40
N GLU A 39 -24.20 -0.22 7.14
CA GLU A 39 -23.06 0.49 6.57
C GLU A 39 -22.01 -0.51 6.10
N GLY A 40 -21.45 -0.28 4.91
CA GLY A 40 -20.34 -1.08 4.43
C GLY A 40 -18.99 -0.48 4.86
N PRO A 41 -17.93 -1.30 4.80
CA PRO A 41 -16.58 -0.88 5.18
C PRO A 41 -16.10 0.35 4.43
N LYS A 42 -15.20 1.14 5.06
CA LYS A 42 -14.54 2.31 4.46
C LYS A 42 -13.08 2.00 4.19
N PHE A 43 -12.63 2.30 2.97
CA PHE A 43 -11.24 2.16 2.57
C PHE A 43 -10.42 3.39 2.92
N GLU A 44 -9.22 3.15 3.45
CA GLU A 44 -8.17 4.14 3.70
C GLU A 44 -6.88 3.72 2.98
N THR A 45 -6.27 4.65 2.23
CA THR A 45 -4.96 4.44 1.60
C THR A 45 -3.85 4.93 2.52
N LEU A 46 -2.82 4.10 2.69
CA LEU A 46 -1.67 4.39 3.54
C LEU A 46 -0.60 5.12 2.71
N GLY A 47 -0.17 6.31 3.16
CA GLY A 47 0.93 7.05 2.55
C GLY A 47 0.63 7.80 1.25
N SER A 48 -0.62 7.88 0.80
CA SER A 48 -0.99 8.69 -0.36
C SER A 48 -1.31 10.14 0.03
N ASN A 49 -0.80 11.09 -0.77
CA ASN A 49 -1.33 12.45 -0.79
C ASN A 49 -2.73 12.43 -1.42
N GLU A 50 -3.63 13.30 -0.95
CA GLU A 50 -5.03 13.45 -1.36
C GLU A 50 -5.33 13.06 -2.82
N GLY A 51 -5.64 11.79 -3.04
CA GLY A 51 -5.99 11.23 -4.35
C GLY A 51 -5.78 9.71 -4.32
N TYR A 52 -6.59 8.98 -5.04
CA TYR A 52 -6.61 7.51 -5.06
C TYR A 52 -5.41 6.86 -5.78
N VAL A 53 -4.25 7.53 -5.80
CA VAL A 53 -3.00 7.01 -6.33
C VAL A 53 -2.10 6.65 -5.15
N VAL A 54 -1.71 5.40 -5.05
CA VAL A 54 -0.78 4.87 -4.06
C VAL A 54 0.57 4.65 -4.71
N GLU A 55 1.61 5.29 -4.20
CA GLU A 55 2.98 5.07 -4.66
C GLU A 55 3.52 3.76 -4.10
N VAL A 56 4.12 2.96 -4.97
CA VAL A 56 4.66 1.64 -4.66
C VAL A 56 6.09 1.57 -5.19
N PRO A 57 7.08 1.30 -4.35
CA PRO A 57 8.44 1.12 -4.86
C PRO A 57 8.53 -0.12 -5.73
N VAL A 58 9.31 -0.04 -6.82
CA VAL A 58 9.60 -1.18 -7.68
C VAL A 58 10.21 -2.33 -6.85
N ASN A 59 9.81 -3.57 -7.16
CA ASN A 59 10.17 -4.76 -6.40
C ASN A 59 9.76 -4.72 -4.90
N GLY A 60 8.88 -3.78 -4.51
CA GLY A 60 8.30 -3.71 -3.17
C GLY A 60 7.27 -4.79 -2.89
N SER A 61 6.51 -4.63 -1.80
CA SER A 61 5.46 -5.58 -1.44
C SER A 61 4.35 -5.63 -2.50
N SER A 62 3.93 -6.83 -2.90
CA SER A 62 2.71 -7.04 -3.70
C SER A 62 1.47 -7.23 -2.83
N ASP A 63 1.62 -7.26 -1.50
CA ASP A 63 0.52 -7.37 -0.56
C ASP A 63 -0.19 -6.02 -0.42
N LEU A 64 -1.42 -5.95 -0.90
CA LEU A 64 -2.24 -4.75 -0.89
C LEU A 64 -2.52 -4.22 0.52
N SER A 65 -2.51 -5.08 1.55
CA SER A 65 -2.69 -4.68 2.95
C SER A 65 -1.56 -3.78 3.47
N SER A 66 -0.41 -3.76 2.79
CA SER A 66 0.69 -2.83 3.05
C SER A 66 0.35 -1.39 2.66
N TYR A 67 -0.63 -1.18 1.80
CA TYR A 67 -0.97 0.10 1.19
C TYR A 67 -2.39 0.57 1.46
N VAL A 68 -3.28 -0.37 1.78
CA VAL A 68 -4.71 -0.08 1.95
C VAL A 68 -5.24 -0.79 3.18
N LYS A 69 -6.09 -0.09 3.94
CA LYS A 69 -6.88 -0.65 5.02
C LYS A 69 -8.36 -0.50 4.74
N ALA A 70 -9.15 -1.36 5.34
CA ALA A 70 -10.59 -1.21 5.38
C ALA A 70 -11.07 -1.33 6.84
N SER A 71 -11.98 -0.45 7.23
CA SER A 71 -12.57 -0.46 8.56
C SER A 71 -14.06 -0.23 8.50
N ASP A 72 -14.75 -0.83 9.43
CA ASP A 72 -16.17 -0.70 9.61
C ASP A 72 -16.52 -0.16 11.00
N ASN A 73 -17.69 0.50 11.13
CA ASN A 73 -18.13 1.13 12.37
C ASN A 73 -18.57 0.12 13.46
N VAL A 74 -18.93 -1.09 13.07
CA VAL A 74 -19.35 -2.18 13.96
C VAL A 74 -18.27 -3.22 14.14
N ASP A 75 -17.63 -3.65 13.03
CA ASP A 75 -16.69 -4.77 13.01
C ASP A 75 -15.21 -4.32 13.19
N GLY A 76 -14.94 -3.02 13.10
CA GLY A 76 -13.59 -2.48 13.23
C GLY A 76 -12.73 -2.77 12.01
N ASP A 77 -11.56 -3.38 12.20
CA ASP A 77 -10.62 -3.68 11.12
C ASP A 77 -11.08 -4.88 10.29
N VAL A 78 -11.49 -4.63 9.06
CA VAL A 78 -11.88 -5.64 8.06
C VAL A 78 -10.87 -5.76 6.91
N THR A 79 -9.67 -5.21 7.06
CA THR A 79 -8.58 -5.31 6.08
C THR A 79 -8.29 -6.75 5.64
N PRO A 80 -8.32 -7.79 6.52
CA PRO A 80 -8.10 -9.17 6.11
C PRO A 80 -9.16 -9.74 5.16
N PHE A 81 -10.28 -9.06 4.99
CA PHE A 81 -11.39 -9.48 4.13
C PHE A 81 -11.47 -8.68 2.83
N ILE A 82 -10.39 -7.97 2.47
CA ILE A 82 -10.29 -7.27 1.19
C ILE A 82 -10.02 -8.31 0.08
N GLU A 83 -10.87 -8.31 -0.91
CA GLU A 83 -10.69 -9.02 -2.17
C GLU A 83 -10.26 -8.03 -3.27
N ALA A 84 -9.45 -8.50 -4.21
CA ALA A 84 -8.99 -7.69 -5.35
C ALA A 84 -9.28 -8.41 -6.67
N ASP A 85 -9.61 -7.64 -7.71
CA ASP A 85 -9.86 -8.16 -9.05
C ASP A 85 -8.60 -8.73 -9.73
N LYS A 86 -7.42 -8.28 -9.30
CA LYS A 86 -6.10 -8.73 -9.76
C LYS A 86 -5.01 -8.48 -8.74
N THR A 87 -3.88 -9.13 -8.92
CA THR A 87 -2.67 -8.94 -8.12
C THR A 87 -1.88 -7.72 -8.57
N LEU A 88 -1.22 -7.04 -7.62
CA LEU A 88 -0.27 -5.97 -7.89
C LEU A 88 1.07 -6.55 -8.36
N ASP A 89 1.53 -6.16 -9.55
CA ASP A 89 2.83 -6.53 -10.10
C ASP A 89 3.85 -5.42 -9.86
N THR A 90 4.62 -5.53 -8.80
CA THR A 90 5.62 -4.51 -8.42
C THR A 90 6.91 -4.58 -9.22
N SER A 91 7.06 -5.58 -10.12
CA SER A 91 8.21 -5.69 -11.02
C SER A 91 8.12 -4.81 -12.27
N LYS A 92 6.97 -4.16 -12.49
CA LYS A 92 6.71 -3.33 -13.68
C LYS A 92 6.40 -1.90 -13.28
N LEU A 93 7.18 -0.96 -13.77
CA LEU A 93 6.92 0.47 -13.64
C LEU A 93 5.60 0.88 -14.31
N GLY A 94 4.94 1.86 -13.71
CA GLY A 94 3.72 2.45 -14.22
C GLY A 94 2.51 2.23 -13.32
N THR A 95 1.36 2.74 -13.75
CA THR A 95 0.12 2.69 -12.97
C THR A 95 -0.67 1.43 -13.24
N GLN A 96 -1.08 0.76 -12.18
CA GLN A 96 -1.96 -0.40 -12.20
C GLN A 96 -3.23 -0.07 -11.43
N THR A 97 -4.36 -0.03 -12.12
CA THR A 97 -5.67 0.22 -11.52
C THR A 97 -6.25 -1.08 -11.01
N ILE A 98 -6.53 -1.18 -9.71
CA ILE A 98 -7.05 -2.39 -9.04
C ILE A 98 -8.37 -2.04 -8.37
N THR A 99 -9.39 -2.88 -8.59
CA THR A 99 -10.66 -2.78 -7.88
C THR A 99 -10.63 -3.67 -6.66
N LEU A 100 -10.82 -3.06 -5.48
CA LEU A 100 -10.87 -3.71 -4.19
C LEU A 100 -12.32 -3.81 -3.73
N LYS A 101 -12.66 -4.90 -3.07
CA LYS A 101 -13.94 -5.13 -2.43
C LYS A 101 -13.70 -5.55 -0.99
N ALA A 102 -14.38 -4.92 -0.04
CA ALA A 102 -14.38 -5.31 1.35
C ALA A 102 -15.81 -5.65 1.79
N THR A 103 -15.95 -6.67 2.62
CA THR A 103 -17.23 -7.13 3.15
C THR A 103 -17.12 -7.22 4.67
N ASP A 104 -18.10 -6.66 5.38
CA ASP A 104 -18.22 -6.78 6.84
C ASP A 104 -18.88 -8.10 7.26
N VAL A 105 -19.01 -8.32 8.58
CA VAL A 105 -19.65 -9.53 9.15
C VAL A 105 -21.16 -9.54 8.89
N SER A 106 -21.78 -8.36 8.75
CA SER A 106 -23.21 -8.21 8.45
C SER A 106 -23.54 -8.48 6.98
N GLY A 107 -22.51 -8.56 6.12
CA GLY A 107 -22.63 -8.80 4.68
C GLY A 107 -22.78 -7.52 3.85
N ASN A 108 -22.52 -6.34 4.43
CA ASN A 108 -22.48 -5.12 3.64
C ASN A 108 -21.14 -5.02 2.90
N GLU A 109 -21.20 -4.58 1.65
CA GLU A 109 -20.05 -4.56 0.75
C GLU A 109 -19.73 -3.14 0.31
N THR A 110 -18.44 -2.86 0.16
CA THR A 110 -17.93 -1.64 -0.45
C THR A 110 -16.89 -1.99 -1.50
N GLU A 111 -17.04 -1.42 -2.69
CA GLU A 111 -16.03 -1.50 -3.76
C GLU A 111 -15.31 -0.16 -3.91
N LYS A 112 -14.01 -0.24 -4.17
CA LYS A 112 -13.14 0.91 -4.41
C LYS A 112 -12.11 0.59 -5.45
N THR A 113 -12.03 1.44 -6.49
CA THR A 113 -10.95 1.38 -7.48
C THR A 113 -9.82 2.30 -7.05
N ILE A 114 -8.59 1.77 -7.02
CA ILE A 114 -7.38 2.46 -6.59
C ILE A 114 -6.30 2.28 -7.65
N ASP A 115 -5.59 3.37 -7.95
CA ASP A 115 -4.43 3.37 -8.81
C ASP A 115 -3.16 3.18 -7.99
N PHE A 116 -2.39 2.14 -8.31
CA PHE A 116 -1.07 1.87 -7.73
C PHE A 116 -0.01 2.27 -8.76
N ALA A 117 0.75 3.32 -8.46
CA ALA A 117 1.85 3.79 -9.29
C ALA A 117 3.15 3.14 -8.82
N VAL A 118 3.65 2.17 -9.58
CA VAL A 118 4.95 1.56 -9.32
C VAL A 118 6.03 2.48 -9.89
N THR A 119 6.90 2.99 -9.01
CA THR A 119 7.99 3.93 -9.32
C THR A 119 9.33 3.34 -8.90
N ASP A 120 10.37 3.78 -9.56
CA ASP A 120 11.75 3.58 -9.16
C ASP A 120 12.34 4.93 -8.78
N ASP A 121 12.55 5.14 -7.50
CA ASP A 121 13.07 6.37 -6.92
C ASP A 121 14.47 6.14 -6.29
N ASP A 122 15.00 4.91 -6.39
CA ASP A 122 16.32 4.57 -5.91
C ASP A 122 17.39 4.97 -6.92
N ALA A 123 18.49 5.53 -6.44
CA ALA A 123 19.63 5.84 -7.29
C ALA A 123 20.58 4.66 -7.41
N PRO A 124 21.26 4.47 -8.57
CA PRO A 124 22.26 3.43 -8.72
C PRO A 124 23.35 3.48 -7.66
N VAL A 125 23.78 2.31 -7.19
CA VAL A 125 24.84 2.15 -6.20
C VAL A 125 26.18 1.88 -6.90
N VAL A 126 27.18 2.73 -6.62
CA VAL A 126 28.55 2.54 -7.08
C VAL A 126 29.36 1.82 -6.01
N THR A 127 29.91 0.66 -6.35
CA THR A 127 30.73 -0.15 -5.46
C THR A 127 32.15 -0.25 -6.00
N LEU A 128 33.15 0.14 -5.18
CA LEU A 128 34.56 -0.01 -5.49
C LEU A 128 35.06 -1.40 -5.05
N LYS A 129 35.64 -2.17 -5.99
CA LYS A 129 36.07 -3.56 -5.75
C LYS A 129 37.34 -3.66 -4.89
N ASN A 130 38.25 -2.70 -5.02
CA ASN A 130 39.58 -2.73 -4.40
C ASN A 130 39.94 -1.48 -3.60
N GLY A 131 38.91 -0.71 -3.16
CA GLY A 131 39.08 0.58 -2.49
C GLY A 131 39.18 1.76 -3.48
N ALA A 132 39.39 2.94 -2.96
CA ALA A 132 39.36 4.18 -3.75
C ALA A 132 40.65 4.43 -4.59
N ASP A 133 41.77 3.79 -4.21
CA ASP A 133 43.08 3.97 -4.84
C ASP A 133 43.42 2.79 -5.74
N VAL A 134 43.69 3.08 -7.00
CA VAL A 134 44.11 2.09 -8.01
C VAL A 134 45.54 2.34 -8.40
N THR A 135 46.40 1.35 -8.23
CA THR A 135 47.81 1.42 -8.69
C THR A 135 47.98 0.59 -9.94
N LEU A 136 48.43 1.23 -11.01
CA LEU A 136 48.69 0.58 -12.29
C LEU A 136 50.19 0.53 -12.55
N ASN A 137 50.68 -0.52 -13.22
CA ASN A 137 52.04 -0.56 -13.75
C ASN A 137 52.14 0.35 -14.98
N TYR A 138 53.29 0.93 -15.16
CA TYR A 138 53.54 1.72 -16.36
C TYR A 138 53.26 0.93 -17.64
N GLY A 139 52.44 1.49 -18.52
CA GLY A 139 52.04 0.86 -19.77
C GLY A 139 50.98 -0.23 -19.68
N SER A 140 50.34 -0.39 -18.52
CA SER A 140 49.17 -1.27 -18.38
C SER A 140 47.93 -0.66 -19.01
N ASP A 141 47.04 -1.49 -19.49
CA ASP A 141 45.69 -1.08 -19.87
C ASP A 141 44.83 -0.87 -18.61
N PHE A 142 43.98 0.13 -18.65
CA PHE A 142 43.01 0.40 -17.60
C PHE A 142 41.59 0.07 -18.10
N ASN A 143 40.90 -0.78 -17.36
CA ASN A 143 39.51 -1.05 -17.61
C ASN A 143 38.74 -0.78 -16.31
N LEU A 144 37.83 0.21 -16.32
CA LEU A 144 37.09 0.64 -15.16
C LEU A 144 36.28 -0.49 -14.55
N SER A 145 35.72 -1.38 -15.36
CA SER A 145 34.91 -2.52 -14.87
C SER A 145 35.66 -3.51 -13.96
N ASP A 146 37.00 -3.48 -13.96
CA ASP A 146 37.82 -4.30 -13.06
C ASP A 146 37.82 -3.73 -11.62
N TYR A 147 37.46 -2.45 -11.46
CA TYR A 147 37.57 -1.71 -10.21
C TYR A 147 36.24 -1.21 -9.66
N VAL A 148 35.21 -1.12 -10.50
CA VAL A 148 33.91 -0.54 -10.14
C VAL A 148 32.79 -1.42 -10.61
N ASP A 149 31.82 -1.68 -9.73
CA ASP A 149 30.49 -2.18 -10.09
C ASP A 149 29.46 -1.06 -9.87
N VAL A 150 28.55 -0.92 -10.81
CA VAL A 150 27.39 -0.01 -10.66
C VAL A 150 26.15 -0.83 -10.88
N THR A 151 25.31 -0.84 -9.86
CA THR A 151 24.05 -1.64 -9.88
C THR A 151 22.89 -0.80 -9.37
N ASP A 152 21.76 -1.10 -9.91
CA ASP A 152 20.48 -0.52 -9.55
C ASP A 152 19.45 -1.61 -9.23
N ASN A 153 18.46 -1.32 -8.41
CA ASN A 153 17.44 -2.28 -7.99
C ASN A 153 16.45 -2.66 -9.11
N PHE A 154 16.31 -1.80 -10.13
CA PHE A 154 15.44 -2.02 -11.28
C PHE A 154 16.22 -2.26 -12.57
N ASP A 155 17.16 -1.37 -12.91
CA ASP A 155 17.94 -1.44 -14.15
C ASP A 155 19.02 -2.52 -14.13
N GLY A 156 19.36 -3.06 -12.95
CA GLY A 156 20.42 -4.05 -12.79
C GLY A 156 21.81 -3.43 -12.95
N VAL A 157 22.59 -3.87 -13.95
CA VAL A 157 23.93 -3.34 -14.20
C VAL A 157 23.82 -2.05 -15.02
N VAL A 158 24.25 -0.94 -14.42
CA VAL A 158 24.23 0.39 -15.03
C VAL A 158 25.62 0.76 -15.53
N GLN A 159 25.70 1.43 -16.68
CA GLN A 159 26.99 1.93 -17.21
C GLN A 159 27.31 3.29 -16.59
N PRO A 160 28.42 3.43 -15.84
CA PRO A 160 28.78 4.70 -15.23
C PRO A 160 29.27 5.69 -16.29
N GLN A 161 28.96 6.98 -16.07
CA GLN A 161 29.68 8.07 -16.76
C GLN A 161 30.93 8.41 -15.96
N VAL A 162 32.04 8.59 -16.66
CA VAL A 162 33.34 8.86 -16.05
C VAL A 162 33.80 10.25 -16.48
N GLU A 163 34.05 11.12 -15.52
CA GLU A 163 34.68 12.41 -15.76
C GLU A 163 36.16 12.33 -15.36
N GLY A 164 37.02 12.85 -16.20
CA GLY A 164 38.48 12.79 -16.08
C GLY A 164 39.09 12.01 -17.22
N CYS A 165 40.38 12.13 -17.40
CA CYS A 165 41.10 11.37 -18.41
C CYS A 165 42.26 10.60 -17.78
N ILE A 166 42.33 9.30 -18.17
CA ILE A 166 43.56 8.53 -18.04
C ILE A 166 44.21 8.55 -19.43
N ASP A 167 45.32 9.24 -19.55
CA ASP A 167 46.08 9.22 -20.81
C ASP A 167 46.84 7.92 -20.91
N ASN A 168 46.30 6.96 -21.68
CA ASN A 168 46.96 5.71 -22.01
C ASN A 168 48.02 5.84 -23.13
N HIS A 169 48.35 7.05 -23.53
CA HIS A 169 49.32 7.25 -24.60
C HIS A 169 50.73 6.84 -24.15
N LYS A 170 51.27 5.86 -24.82
CA LYS A 170 52.63 5.33 -24.64
C LYS A 170 53.69 6.24 -25.24
N GLU A 171 53.44 7.51 -25.42
CA GLU A 171 54.43 8.46 -25.98
C GLU A 171 55.10 9.27 -24.86
N ASP A 172 56.36 8.92 -24.66
CA ASP A 172 57.42 9.74 -24.09
C ASP A 172 57.15 10.47 -22.74
N GLY A 173 57.04 9.76 -21.69
CA GLY A 173 57.71 10.03 -20.41
C GLY A 173 57.48 11.35 -19.68
N VAL A 174 56.51 12.18 -20.05
CA VAL A 174 56.16 13.40 -19.30
C VAL A 174 54.67 13.52 -19.18
N GLN A 175 54.15 13.10 -18.02
CA GLN A 175 52.81 13.49 -17.60
C GLN A 175 52.94 14.72 -16.71
N THR A 176 52.24 15.78 -17.09
CA THR A 176 52.05 16.98 -16.27
C THR A 176 50.74 16.85 -15.49
#